data_3d275fcecc30487c8b09531d6ca99ead
#
_entry.id   3d275fcecc30487c8b09531d6ca99ead
#
_cell.length_a   1.000
_cell.length_b   1.000
_cell.length_c   1.000
_cell.angle_alpha   90.00
_cell.angle_beta   90.00
_cell.angle_gamma   90.00
#
_symmetry.space_group_name_H-M   'P 1'
#
loop_
_entity.id
_entity.type
_entity.pdbx_description
1 polymer ?
#
loop_
_entity_poly.entity_id
_entity_poly.type
_entity_poly.pdbx_seq_one_letter_code
_entity_poly.pdbx_strand_id
1 'polypeptide(L)'
;MVDEKPFLMIAGEFHNSTSSSIDYMERIDIWGTIEKAHYNTIIASASWELVEPEEGKYNFGQIDYLIQKARERKLKIVLIWFASWKNGESTYVPGWVKRDQEKYRYVLNAKGETLNILSPVSNEKAMKADAKAFSALMRHIKEVDTDHTVIMMQVQNEVGILTALRDYSPEAERVWGSDVPSDLMAYLQTHKGSLFPELEKV
;
A
#
# COMPACT_ATOMS: atom_id res chain seq x y z
N MET A 1 14.38 8.02 14.74
CA MET A 1 14.45 7.50 16.13
C MET A 1 13.71 6.16 16.16
N VAL A 2 14.26 5.15 16.80
CA VAL A 2 13.61 3.87 17.08
C VAL A 2 13.81 3.63 18.59
N ASP A 3 12.73 3.32 19.30
CA ASP A 3 12.72 3.15 20.75
C ASP A 3 13.46 4.31 21.49
N GLU A 4 13.13 5.55 21.06
CA GLU A 4 13.68 6.82 21.55
C GLU A 4 15.18 7.04 21.32
N LYS A 5 15.84 6.16 20.59
CA LYS A 5 17.28 6.22 20.28
C LYS A 5 17.51 6.59 18.81
N PRO A 6 18.60 7.32 18.52
CA PRO A 6 19.06 7.49 17.14
C PRO A 6 19.26 6.14 16.46
N PHE A 7 18.69 5.96 15.28
CA PHE A 7 18.79 4.72 14.50
C PHE A 7 19.17 5.07 13.06
N LEU A 8 20.33 4.60 12.62
CA LEU A 8 20.73 4.67 11.23
C LEU A 8 20.27 3.40 10.53
N MET A 9 19.30 3.52 9.66
CA MET A 9 18.76 2.40 8.89
C MET A 9 19.71 2.06 7.73
N ILE A 10 20.22 0.82 7.73
CA ILE A 10 20.98 0.21 6.63
C ILE A 10 20.12 -0.95 6.16
N ALA A 11 19.37 -0.73 5.08
CA ALA A 11 18.30 -1.63 4.66
C ALA A 11 18.52 -2.24 3.29
N GLY A 12 18.05 -3.47 3.12
CA GLY A 12 17.84 -4.10 1.82
C GLY A 12 16.34 -4.28 1.55
N GLU A 13 15.92 -3.92 0.34
CA GLU A 13 14.54 -4.14 -0.10
C GLU A 13 14.40 -5.50 -0.80
N PHE A 14 13.39 -6.25 -0.40
CA PHE A 14 13.00 -7.48 -1.07
C PHE A 14 12.37 -7.14 -2.42
N HIS A 15 12.59 -7.98 -3.44
CA HIS A 15 11.82 -7.87 -4.68
C HIS A 15 10.33 -8.03 -4.41
N ASN A 16 9.50 -7.44 -5.26
CA ASN A 16 8.05 -7.30 -5.11
C ASN A 16 7.33 -8.52 -4.54
N SER A 17 7.67 -9.72 -5.00
CA SER A 17 6.99 -10.95 -4.57
C SER A 17 7.86 -11.88 -3.72
N THR A 18 9.04 -11.45 -3.28
CA THR A 18 9.91 -12.28 -2.45
C THR A 18 9.22 -12.70 -1.16
N SER A 19 8.58 -11.76 -0.48
CA SER A 19 7.83 -12.04 0.75
C SER A 19 6.47 -12.69 0.54
N SER A 20 6.09 -13.03 -0.69
CA SER A 20 4.82 -13.69 -0.99
C SER A 20 4.81 -15.19 -0.70
N SER A 21 5.97 -15.82 -0.44
CA SER A 21 6.08 -17.25 -0.16
C SER A 21 7.19 -17.51 0.84
N ILE A 22 6.84 -18.13 1.95
CA ILE A 22 7.79 -18.59 2.98
C ILE A 22 8.79 -19.59 2.37
N ASP A 23 8.31 -20.58 1.63
CA ASP A 23 9.15 -21.60 0.98
C ASP A 23 10.14 -20.96 0.00
N TYR A 24 9.73 -19.92 -0.72
CA TYR A 24 10.62 -19.21 -1.62
C TYR A 24 11.72 -18.47 -0.85
N MET A 25 11.36 -17.74 0.21
CA MET A 25 12.32 -17.02 1.05
C MET A 25 13.36 -17.95 1.67
N GLU A 26 12.94 -19.12 2.16
CA GLU A 26 13.86 -20.13 2.72
C GLU A 26 14.74 -20.73 1.63
N ARG A 27 14.19 -21.07 0.47
CA ARG A 27 14.94 -21.70 -0.62
C ARG A 27 16.04 -20.81 -1.20
N ILE A 28 15.83 -19.49 -1.26
CA ILE A 28 16.85 -18.56 -1.75
C ILE A 28 17.82 -18.09 -0.66
N ASP A 29 17.67 -18.57 0.55
CA ASP A 29 18.46 -18.16 1.72
C ASP A 29 18.51 -16.62 1.86
N ILE A 30 17.32 -15.97 1.81
CA ILE A 30 17.28 -14.51 1.88
C ILE A 30 17.88 -13.98 3.18
N TRP A 31 17.67 -14.71 4.28
CA TRP A 31 18.16 -14.34 5.60
C TRP A 31 19.68 -14.38 5.70
N GLY A 32 20.31 -15.43 5.18
CA GLY A 32 21.77 -15.52 5.08
C GLY A 32 22.36 -14.43 4.17
N THR A 33 21.63 -14.02 3.13
CA THR A 33 22.04 -12.91 2.26
C THR A 33 22.02 -11.58 3.02
N ILE A 34 20.99 -11.32 3.84
CA ILE A 34 20.86 -10.11 4.66
C ILE A 34 21.97 -10.04 5.71
N GLU A 35 22.26 -11.17 6.38
CA GLU A 35 23.33 -11.25 7.38
C GLU A 35 24.72 -10.96 6.77
N LYS A 36 25.01 -11.55 5.59
CA LYS A 36 26.27 -11.29 4.85
C LYS A 36 26.41 -9.85 4.39
N ALA A 37 25.28 -9.18 4.07
CA ALA A 37 25.25 -7.77 3.68
C ALA A 37 25.33 -6.81 4.87
N HIS A 38 25.31 -7.31 6.12
CA HIS A 38 25.33 -6.52 7.35
C HIS A 38 24.19 -5.49 7.44
N TYR A 39 23.03 -5.80 6.90
CA TYR A 39 21.84 -4.97 7.06
C TYR A 39 21.32 -5.06 8.51
N ASN A 40 20.76 -3.96 8.98
CA ASN A 40 20.04 -3.92 10.27
C ASN A 40 18.52 -3.77 10.09
N THR A 41 18.08 -3.62 8.85
CA THR A 41 16.67 -3.44 8.51
C THR A 41 16.37 -4.14 7.18
N ILE A 42 15.17 -4.68 7.06
CA ILE A 42 14.63 -5.16 5.79
C ILE A 42 13.41 -4.33 5.39
N ILE A 43 13.23 -4.16 4.09
CA ILE A 43 12.01 -3.59 3.50
C ILE A 43 11.30 -4.72 2.77
N ALA A 44 10.10 -5.08 3.20
CA ALA A 44 9.35 -6.23 2.69
C ALA A 44 7.89 -5.87 2.42
N SER A 45 7.28 -6.53 1.45
CA SER A 45 5.87 -6.29 1.13
C SER A 45 4.92 -7.13 1.97
N ALA A 46 3.78 -6.52 2.31
CA ALA A 46 2.57 -7.16 2.80
C ALA A 46 1.49 -6.96 1.73
N SER A 47 1.07 -8.01 1.03
CA SER A 47 0.11 -7.90 -0.06
C SER A 47 -1.31 -8.21 0.39
N TRP A 48 -2.27 -7.40 -0.07
CA TRP A 48 -3.68 -7.54 0.30
C TRP A 48 -4.22 -8.94 -0.06
N GLU A 49 -3.88 -9.46 -1.24
CA GLU A 49 -4.34 -10.78 -1.68
C GLU A 49 -3.93 -11.93 -0.75
N LEU A 50 -2.83 -11.79 0.00
CA LEU A 50 -2.36 -12.78 0.96
C LEU A 50 -2.89 -12.53 2.36
N VAL A 51 -3.07 -11.26 2.72
CA VAL A 51 -3.64 -10.86 4.00
C VAL A 51 -5.14 -11.14 4.07
N GLU A 52 -5.87 -10.97 2.97
CA GLU A 52 -7.33 -11.23 2.89
C GLU A 52 -7.66 -12.06 1.64
N PRO A 53 -7.27 -13.35 1.59
CA PRO A 53 -7.49 -14.22 0.43
C PRO A 53 -8.97 -14.44 0.09
N GLU A 54 -9.84 -14.38 1.07
CA GLU A 54 -11.30 -14.38 0.96
C GLU A 54 -11.88 -13.18 1.70
N GLU A 55 -12.97 -12.59 1.20
CA GLU A 55 -13.57 -11.39 1.80
C GLU A 55 -13.90 -11.62 3.29
N GLY A 56 -13.29 -10.81 4.16
CA GLY A 56 -13.45 -10.89 5.61
C GLY A 56 -12.66 -11.99 6.32
N LYS A 57 -11.88 -12.81 5.60
CA LYS A 57 -11.02 -13.84 6.21
C LYS A 57 -9.55 -13.45 6.09
N TYR A 58 -8.94 -13.20 7.22
CA TYR A 58 -7.55 -12.73 7.28
C TYR A 58 -6.57 -13.84 7.54
N ASN A 59 -5.41 -13.76 6.90
CA ASN A 59 -4.27 -14.65 7.10
C ASN A 59 -3.01 -13.79 7.29
N PHE A 60 -2.44 -13.85 8.47
CA PHE A 60 -1.24 -13.08 8.82
C PHE A 60 0.03 -13.95 8.90
N GLY A 61 -0.04 -15.22 8.53
CA GLY A 61 1.06 -16.16 8.71
C GLY A 61 2.39 -15.73 8.08
N GLN A 62 2.35 -15.03 6.93
CA GLN A 62 3.57 -14.49 6.34
C GLN A 62 4.13 -13.28 7.11
N ILE A 63 3.27 -12.45 7.67
CA ILE A 63 3.69 -11.31 8.48
C ILE A 63 4.29 -11.80 9.78
N ASP A 64 3.66 -12.79 10.41
CA ASP A 64 4.20 -13.42 11.63
C ASP A 64 5.56 -14.05 11.39
N TYR A 65 5.72 -14.75 10.26
CA TYR A 65 7.01 -15.31 9.85
C TYR A 65 8.07 -14.22 9.66
N LEU A 66 7.77 -13.13 8.95
CA LEU A 66 8.71 -12.02 8.76
C LEU A 66 9.13 -11.38 10.08
N ILE A 67 8.16 -11.11 10.97
CA ILE A 67 8.41 -10.52 12.29
C ILE A 67 9.28 -11.46 13.13
N GLN A 68 8.94 -12.76 13.17
CA GLN A 68 9.71 -13.75 13.93
C GLN A 68 11.16 -13.83 13.42
N LYS A 69 11.35 -14.00 12.11
CA LYS A 69 12.70 -14.15 11.51
C LYS A 69 13.57 -12.91 11.67
N ALA A 70 12.96 -11.72 11.55
CA ALA A 70 13.67 -10.47 11.78
C ALA A 70 14.04 -10.31 13.27
N ARG A 71 13.14 -10.63 14.18
CA ARG A 71 13.37 -10.57 15.63
C ARG A 71 14.52 -11.51 16.07
N GLU A 72 14.53 -12.76 15.59
CA GLU A 72 15.61 -13.73 15.84
C GLU A 72 16.98 -13.19 15.44
N ARG A 73 17.05 -12.30 14.44
CA ARG A 73 18.26 -11.70 13.87
C ARG A 73 18.52 -10.27 14.33
N LYS A 74 17.71 -9.74 15.24
CA LYS A 74 17.77 -8.34 15.71
C LYS A 74 17.65 -7.32 14.58
N LEU A 75 16.91 -7.66 13.52
CA LEU A 75 16.60 -6.78 12.41
C LEU A 75 15.33 -5.99 12.70
N LYS A 76 15.21 -4.81 12.12
CA LYS A 76 13.97 -4.05 12.03
C LYS A 76 13.31 -4.27 10.67
N ILE A 77 12.01 -4.00 10.57
CA ILE A 77 11.22 -4.15 9.35
C ILE A 77 10.57 -2.83 8.98
N VAL A 78 10.67 -2.47 7.71
CA VAL A 78 9.75 -1.55 7.04
C VAL A 78 8.83 -2.40 6.18
N LEU A 79 7.52 -2.33 6.43
CA LEU A 79 6.53 -3.01 5.58
C LEU A 79 5.99 -2.06 4.53
N ILE A 80 5.79 -2.57 3.31
CA ILE A 80 5.10 -1.86 2.24
C ILE A 80 3.76 -2.57 2.01
N TRP A 81 2.64 -1.84 2.14
CA TRP A 81 1.32 -2.34 1.84
C TRP A 81 1.07 -2.32 0.33
N PHE A 82 1.11 -3.49 -0.31
CA PHE A 82 0.74 -3.67 -1.71
C PHE A 82 -0.73 -4.06 -1.80
N ALA A 83 -1.56 -3.13 -2.22
CA ALA A 83 -3.00 -3.35 -2.30
C ALA A 83 -3.61 -2.75 -3.57
N SER A 84 -4.41 -1.71 -3.46
CA SER A 84 -5.01 -1.05 -4.62
C SER A 84 -3.96 -0.51 -5.59
N TRP A 85 -2.76 -0.16 -5.08
CA TRP A 85 -1.68 0.40 -5.88
C TRP A 85 -0.36 -0.32 -5.67
N LYS A 86 0.25 -0.73 -6.79
CA LYS A 86 1.64 -1.18 -6.90
C LYS A 86 2.12 -0.91 -8.32
N ASN A 87 3.14 -0.05 -8.49
CA ASN A 87 3.69 0.37 -9.78
C ASN A 87 2.63 0.94 -10.73
N GLY A 88 1.67 1.72 -10.19
CA GLY A 88 0.56 2.23 -10.97
C GLY A 88 -0.45 1.18 -11.44
N GLU A 89 -0.48 0.02 -10.81
CA GLU A 89 -1.40 -1.08 -11.12
C GLU A 89 -2.02 -1.68 -9.86
N SER A 90 -3.09 -2.46 -10.03
CA SER A 90 -3.83 -3.15 -8.95
C SER A 90 -3.55 -4.66 -8.92
N THR A 91 -2.31 -5.06 -9.16
CA THR A 91 -1.92 -6.48 -9.30
C THR A 91 -2.14 -7.28 -8.01
N TYR A 92 -1.92 -6.67 -6.84
CA TYR A 92 -1.94 -7.33 -5.54
C TYR A 92 -3.28 -7.27 -4.79
N VAL A 93 -4.35 -6.86 -5.47
CA VAL A 93 -5.69 -6.96 -4.88
C VAL A 93 -6.16 -8.42 -4.87
N PRO A 94 -7.00 -8.84 -3.91
CA PRO A 94 -7.48 -10.20 -3.80
C PRO A 94 -8.28 -10.67 -5.02
N GLY A 95 -8.29 -11.98 -5.25
CA GLY A 95 -9.05 -12.58 -6.35
C GLY A 95 -10.55 -12.32 -6.29
N TRP A 96 -11.12 -12.16 -5.09
CA TRP A 96 -12.54 -11.82 -4.91
C TRP A 96 -12.85 -10.38 -5.36
N VAL A 97 -11.89 -9.45 -5.21
CA VAL A 97 -11.99 -8.09 -5.78
C VAL A 97 -11.89 -8.13 -7.30
N LYS A 98 -10.88 -8.85 -7.84
CA LYS A 98 -10.63 -8.96 -9.29
C LYS A 98 -11.84 -9.53 -10.05
N ARG A 99 -12.58 -10.45 -9.44
CA ARG A 99 -13.73 -11.12 -10.07
C ARG A 99 -15.01 -10.30 -10.08
N ASP A 100 -15.18 -9.36 -9.16
CA ASP A 100 -16.39 -8.55 -9.02
C ASP A 100 -16.17 -7.14 -9.58
N GLN A 101 -16.04 -7.05 -10.90
CA GLN A 101 -15.79 -5.77 -11.58
C GLN A 101 -17.05 -4.86 -11.62
N GLU A 102 -18.20 -5.37 -11.29
CA GLU A 102 -19.41 -4.55 -11.10
C GLU A 102 -19.32 -3.75 -9.80
N LYS A 103 -18.87 -4.38 -8.73
CA LYS A 103 -18.67 -3.76 -7.42
C LYS A 103 -17.34 -2.99 -7.33
N TYR A 104 -16.28 -3.50 -7.94
CA TYR A 104 -14.92 -2.97 -7.90
C TYR A 104 -14.45 -2.58 -9.30
N ARG A 105 -14.80 -1.38 -9.72
CA ARG A 105 -14.54 -0.95 -11.10
C ARG A 105 -13.08 -0.65 -11.34
N TYR A 106 -12.67 -0.89 -12.56
CA TYR A 106 -11.34 -0.58 -13.05
C TYR A 106 -11.34 0.73 -13.85
N VAL A 107 -10.18 1.36 -13.92
CA VAL A 107 -9.95 2.57 -14.73
C VAL A 107 -10.20 2.28 -16.19
N LEU A 108 -10.86 3.21 -16.88
CA LEU A 108 -10.95 3.24 -18.34
C LEU A 108 -9.97 4.30 -18.88
N ASN A 109 -9.25 3.96 -19.96
CA ASN A 109 -8.49 4.97 -20.69
C ASN A 109 -9.39 5.79 -21.65
N ALA A 110 -8.83 6.78 -22.33
CA ALA A 110 -9.58 7.65 -23.25
C ALA A 110 -10.21 6.91 -24.45
N LYS A 111 -9.80 5.66 -24.72
CA LYS A 111 -10.39 4.81 -25.77
C LYS A 111 -11.49 3.90 -25.23
N GLY A 112 -11.77 3.94 -23.92
CA GLY A 112 -12.72 3.06 -23.25
C GLY A 112 -12.15 1.66 -22.95
N GLU A 113 -10.84 1.46 -23.05
CA GLU A 113 -10.19 0.20 -22.71
C GLU A 113 -9.95 0.13 -21.20
N THR A 114 -10.23 -1.03 -20.59
CA THR A 114 -10.00 -1.27 -19.16
C THR A 114 -8.52 -1.45 -18.86
N LEU A 115 -8.00 -0.70 -17.91
CA LEU A 115 -6.65 -0.85 -17.39
C LEU A 115 -6.65 -1.72 -16.13
N ASN A 116 -5.52 -2.35 -15.82
CA ASN A 116 -5.35 -3.15 -14.59
C ASN A 116 -5.18 -2.26 -13.35
N ILE A 117 -6.09 -1.32 -13.15
CA ILE A 117 -6.05 -0.32 -12.08
C ILE A 117 -7.44 -0.18 -11.49
N LEU A 118 -7.61 -0.44 -10.20
CA LEU A 118 -8.85 -0.10 -9.49
C LEU A 118 -9.05 1.41 -9.52
N SER A 119 -10.25 1.84 -9.89
CA SER A 119 -10.57 3.26 -9.94
C SER A 119 -10.76 3.84 -8.54
N PRO A 120 -9.84 4.64 -8.01
CA PRO A 120 -9.99 5.22 -6.67
C PRO A 120 -11.03 6.34 -6.65
N VAL A 121 -11.25 6.99 -7.79
CA VAL A 121 -12.16 8.14 -7.90
C VAL A 121 -13.61 7.70 -7.95
N SER A 122 -13.88 6.57 -8.60
CA SER A 122 -15.24 6.06 -8.83
C SER A 122 -15.63 4.91 -7.91
N ASN A 123 -14.70 4.38 -7.10
CA ASN A 123 -14.94 3.17 -6.32
C ASN A 123 -14.64 3.32 -4.83
N GLU A 124 -15.50 4.07 -4.13
CA GLU A 124 -15.46 4.17 -2.67
C GLU A 124 -15.47 2.79 -1.97
N LYS A 125 -16.07 1.77 -2.61
CA LYS A 125 -16.14 0.40 -2.06
C LYS A 125 -14.76 -0.27 -2.04
N ALA A 126 -13.95 -0.09 -3.09
CA ALA A 126 -12.58 -0.63 -3.13
C ALA A 126 -11.68 0.05 -2.09
N MET A 127 -11.77 1.36 -1.98
CA MET A 127 -11.04 2.12 -0.97
C MET A 127 -11.41 1.66 0.46
N LYS A 128 -12.69 1.47 0.76
CA LYS A 128 -13.16 0.99 2.07
C LYS A 128 -12.71 -0.44 2.36
N ALA A 129 -12.71 -1.31 1.34
CA ALA A 129 -12.25 -2.70 1.49
C ALA A 129 -10.74 -2.77 1.75
N ASP A 130 -9.94 -2.03 0.99
CA ASP A 130 -8.49 -1.89 1.20
C ASP A 130 -8.18 -1.35 2.60
N ALA A 131 -8.79 -0.23 2.99
CA ALA A 131 -8.61 0.37 4.31
C ALA A 131 -9.02 -0.58 5.46
N LYS A 132 -10.04 -1.42 5.26
CA LYS A 132 -10.47 -2.42 6.23
C LYS A 132 -9.40 -3.51 6.40
N ALA A 133 -8.86 -4.03 5.29
CA ALA A 133 -7.81 -5.03 5.29
C ALA A 133 -6.52 -4.48 5.92
N PHE A 134 -6.12 -3.28 5.53
CA PHE A 134 -4.99 -2.57 6.12
C PHE A 134 -5.16 -2.37 7.64
N SER A 135 -6.34 -1.95 8.08
CA SER A 135 -6.64 -1.78 9.50
C SER A 135 -6.61 -3.10 10.28
N ALA A 136 -6.99 -4.22 9.64
CA ALA A 136 -6.88 -5.55 10.26
C ALA A 136 -5.41 -5.94 10.41
N LEU A 137 -4.58 -5.74 9.39
CA LEU A 137 -3.13 -5.96 9.45
C LEU A 137 -2.48 -5.14 10.57
N MET A 138 -2.79 -3.85 10.66
CA MET A 138 -2.19 -2.96 11.68
C MET A 138 -2.60 -3.34 13.10
N ARG A 139 -3.84 -3.80 13.31
CA ARG A 139 -4.27 -4.34 14.62
C ARG A 139 -3.50 -5.60 14.97
N HIS A 140 -3.36 -6.53 14.01
CA HIS A 140 -2.60 -7.75 14.21
C HIS A 140 -1.13 -7.47 14.58
N ILE A 141 -0.45 -6.61 13.82
CA ILE A 141 0.93 -6.20 14.12
C ILE A 141 1.02 -5.60 15.54
N LYS A 142 0.09 -4.73 15.92
CA LYS A 142 0.05 -4.13 17.26
C LYS A 142 -0.05 -5.20 18.38
N GLU A 143 -0.76 -6.30 18.12
CA GLU A 143 -0.96 -7.39 19.09
C GLU A 143 0.26 -8.31 19.19
N VAL A 144 0.94 -8.60 18.07
CA VAL A 144 2.00 -9.61 18.05
C VAL A 144 3.42 -9.03 18.10
N ASP A 145 3.61 -7.79 17.72
CA ASP A 145 4.94 -7.16 17.64
C ASP A 145 5.22 -6.24 18.83
N THR A 146 5.29 -6.81 20.02
CA THR A 146 5.60 -6.10 21.28
C THR A 146 7.02 -5.53 21.34
N ASP A 147 7.93 -6.04 20.51
CA ASP A 147 9.33 -5.63 20.47
C ASP A 147 9.61 -4.52 19.45
N HIS A 148 8.56 -3.98 18.83
CA HIS A 148 8.66 -2.97 17.79
C HIS A 148 9.64 -3.37 16.68
N THR A 149 9.51 -4.61 16.19
CA THR A 149 10.31 -5.11 15.07
C THR A 149 9.93 -4.39 13.79
N VAL A 150 8.63 -4.15 13.58
CA VAL A 150 8.09 -3.29 12.51
C VAL A 150 8.16 -1.85 12.96
N ILE A 151 9.02 -1.05 12.33
CA ILE A 151 9.27 0.35 12.71
C ILE A 151 8.63 1.37 11.79
N MET A 152 8.21 0.95 10.61
CA MET A 152 7.60 1.83 9.60
C MET A 152 6.66 1.05 8.69
N MET A 153 5.62 1.74 8.23
CA MET A 153 4.70 1.24 7.22
C MET A 153 4.62 2.25 6.07
N GLN A 154 4.94 1.80 4.85
CA GLN A 154 4.61 2.54 3.63
C GLN A 154 3.23 2.09 3.17
N VAL A 155 2.29 3.04 3.10
CA VAL A 155 0.91 2.77 2.69
C VAL A 155 0.81 2.96 1.19
N GLN A 156 0.55 1.87 0.45
CA GLN A 156 0.56 1.80 -1.02
C GLN A 156 1.96 2.00 -1.63
N ASN A 157 2.08 1.77 -2.93
CA ASN A 157 3.34 1.97 -3.66
C ASN A 157 3.07 2.51 -5.06
N GLU A 158 3.76 3.60 -5.41
CA GLU A 158 3.67 4.23 -6.73
C GLU A 158 2.22 4.48 -7.16
N VAL A 159 1.53 5.24 -6.32
CA VAL A 159 0.13 5.60 -6.52
C VAL A 159 0.02 6.52 -7.73
N GLY A 160 -0.78 6.11 -8.71
CA GLY A 160 -1.02 6.91 -9.90
C GLY A 160 -1.36 6.07 -11.13
N ILE A 161 -1.98 6.69 -12.12
CA ILE A 161 -2.30 6.07 -13.40
C ILE A 161 -1.14 6.35 -14.35
N LEU A 162 -0.25 5.37 -14.55
CA LEU A 162 0.96 5.56 -15.38
C LEU A 162 0.69 5.46 -16.88
N THR A 163 -0.36 4.73 -17.28
CA THR A 163 -0.66 4.40 -18.67
C THR A 163 -1.79 5.24 -19.28
N ALA A 164 -2.39 6.15 -18.51
CA ALA A 164 -3.40 7.10 -18.96
C ALA A 164 -3.27 8.40 -18.16
N LEU A 165 -3.78 9.50 -18.69
CA LEU A 165 -3.76 10.81 -18.02
C LEU A 165 -4.66 10.84 -16.78
N ARG A 166 -5.78 10.10 -16.81
CA ARG A 166 -6.75 9.96 -15.74
C ARG A 166 -7.69 8.75 -15.99
N ASP A 167 -8.61 8.53 -15.10
CA ASP A 167 -9.75 7.65 -15.34
C ASP A 167 -10.80 8.34 -16.18
N TYR A 168 -11.30 7.66 -17.23
CA TYR A 168 -12.37 8.10 -18.13
C TYR A 168 -13.65 7.26 -17.94
N SER A 169 -13.79 6.57 -16.80
CA SER A 169 -15.06 5.91 -16.47
C SER A 169 -16.20 6.93 -16.30
N PRO A 170 -17.47 6.55 -16.51
CA PRO A 170 -18.60 7.47 -16.38
C PRO A 170 -18.65 8.21 -15.03
N GLU A 171 -18.29 7.52 -13.94
CA GLU A 171 -18.23 8.13 -12.62
C GLU A 171 -17.08 9.13 -12.50
N ALA A 172 -15.91 8.79 -13.05
CA ALA A 172 -14.76 9.69 -13.07
C ALA A 172 -15.04 10.94 -13.92
N GLU A 173 -15.73 10.79 -15.07
CA GLU A 173 -16.18 11.91 -15.89
C GLU A 173 -17.12 12.84 -15.11
N ARG A 174 -18.06 12.26 -14.37
CA ARG A 174 -18.98 13.04 -13.53
C ARG A 174 -18.24 13.83 -12.45
N VAL A 175 -17.26 13.20 -11.77
CA VAL A 175 -16.45 13.87 -10.74
C VAL A 175 -15.56 14.94 -11.37
N TRP A 176 -14.95 14.66 -12.52
CA TRP A 176 -14.11 15.61 -13.24
C TRP A 176 -14.88 16.86 -13.68
N GLY A 177 -16.13 16.71 -14.09
CA GLY A 177 -17.01 17.80 -14.48
C GLY A 177 -17.73 18.51 -13.32
N SER A 178 -17.51 18.11 -12.08
CA SER A 178 -18.10 18.76 -10.91
C SER A 178 -17.24 19.90 -10.38
N ASP A 179 -17.84 20.77 -9.57
CA ASP A 179 -17.10 21.83 -8.88
C ASP A 179 -16.06 21.24 -7.90
N VAL A 180 -15.02 22.02 -7.65
CA VAL A 180 -14.04 21.71 -6.61
C VAL A 180 -14.77 21.66 -5.25
N PRO A 181 -14.46 20.68 -4.37
CA PRO A 181 -15.08 20.58 -3.06
C PRO A 181 -15.08 21.91 -2.29
N SER A 182 -16.25 22.31 -1.81
CA SER A 182 -16.46 23.62 -1.19
C SER A 182 -15.63 23.84 0.08
N ASP A 183 -15.37 22.79 0.84
CA ASP A 183 -14.50 22.80 2.03
C ASP A 183 -13.04 23.07 1.66
N LEU A 184 -12.55 22.48 0.56
CA LEU A 184 -11.21 22.79 0.03
C LEU A 184 -11.13 24.26 -0.43
N MET A 185 -12.14 24.75 -1.16
CA MET A 185 -12.18 26.15 -1.59
C MET A 185 -12.21 27.10 -0.42
N ALA A 186 -13.01 26.83 0.61
CA ALA A 186 -13.07 27.62 1.84
C ALA A 186 -11.71 27.62 2.57
N TYR A 187 -11.05 26.45 2.66
CA TYR A 187 -9.71 26.36 3.23
C TYR A 187 -8.71 27.21 2.47
N LEU A 188 -8.63 27.08 1.14
CA LEU A 188 -7.71 27.86 0.32
C LEU A 188 -7.93 29.37 0.45
N GLN A 189 -9.18 29.81 0.48
CA GLN A 189 -9.53 31.23 0.63
C GLN A 189 -9.14 31.81 2.00
N THR A 190 -9.29 31.02 3.05
CA THR A 190 -8.95 31.47 4.44
C THR A 190 -7.46 31.41 4.75
N HIS A 191 -6.66 30.70 3.93
CA HIS A 191 -5.22 30.49 4.17
C HIS A 191 -4.32 31.11 3.09
N LYS A 192 -4.82 32.04 2.26
CA LYS A 192 -4.07 32.66 1.15
C LYS A 192 -2.70 33.09 1.61
N GLY A 193 -2.32 33.73 2.50
CA GLY A 193 -0.96 34.17 2.85
C GLY A 193 0.01 33.06 3.30
N SER A 194 -0.41 31.79 3.34
CA SER A 194 0.42 30.65 3.71
C SER A 194 0.50 29.57 2.63
N LEU A 195 -0.07 29.84 1.45
CA LEU A 195 -0.09 28.92 0.32
C LEU A 195 1.11 29.13 -0.61
N PHE A 196 1.39 28.15 -1.47
CA PHE A 196 2.29 28.37 -2.60
C PHE A 196 1.73 29.44 -3.53
N PRO A 197 2.58 30.27 -4.17
CA PRO A 197 2.14 31.40 -5.00
C PRO A 197 1.15 31.05 -6.11
N GLU A 198 1.22 29.82 -6.63
CA GLU A 198 0.31 29.32 -7.65
C GLU A 198 -1.12 29.14 -7.09
N LEU A 199 -1.24 28.71 -5.83
CA LEU A 199 -2.52 28.48 -5.16
C LEU A 199 -3.13 29.76 -4.57
N GLU A 200 -2.34 30.80 -4.34
CA GLU A 200 -2.84 32.11 -3.89
C GLU A 200 -3.71 32.82 -4.94
N LYS A 201 -3.59 32.38 -6.20
CA LYS A 201 -4.34 32.94 -7.34
C LYS A 201 -5.72 32.32 -7.54
N VAL A 202 -6.03 31.27 -6.81
CA VAL A 202 -7.32 30.55 -6.89
C VAL A 202 -8.45 31.27 -6.19
#